data_8eeaa1d76f730722aa8711795022b6f4
#
_entry.id   8eeaa1d76f730722aa8711795022b6f4
#
_cell.length_a   1.000
_cell.length_b   1.000
_cell.length_c   1.000
_cell.angle_alpha   90.00
_cell.angle_beta   90.00
_cell.angle_gamma   90.00
#
_symmetry.space_group_name_H-M   'P 1'
#
loop_
_entity.id
_entity.type
_entity.pdbx_description
1 polymer ?
#
loop_
_entity_poly.entity_id
_entity_poly.type
_entity_poly.pdbx_seq_one_letter_code
_entity_poly.pdbx_strand_id
1 'polypeptide(L)'
;YALIVVGIAGGQVFNIFVLRGFIEDIPKDLFEAAEMDGAGHFQQIVNIVVPMSGSILGTLAILAFLGKWNEFLLPLIVLRDKELFTLGVGLIYLDGEYVKQWGQIMAAYFLAAIPLIILFLFTMRLFVKGLSQGAIKG
;
A
#
# COMPACT_ATOMS: atom_id res chain seq x y z
N TYR A 1 13.11 0.74 -14.53
CA TYR A 1 12.89 2.00 -13.78
C TYR A 1 11.55 2.66 -14.13
N ALA A 2 11.05 2.58 -15.41
CA ALA A 2 9.82 3.25 -15.85
C ALA A 2 8.59 2.93 -14.96
N LEU A 3 8.37 1.65 -14.63
CA LEU A 3 7.27 1.22 -13.76
C LEU A 3 7.33 1.82 -12.34
N ILE A 4 8.54 1.98 -11.80
CA ILE A 4 8.74 2.56 -10.46
C ILE A 4 8.33 4.04 -10.48
N VAL A 5 8.83 4.80 -11.44
CA VAL A 5 8.55 6.24 -11.55
C VAL A 5 7.04 6.50 -11.77
N VAL A 6 6.43 5.79 -12.73
CA VAL A 6 4.98 5.91 -12.98
C VAL A 6 4.17 5.43 -11.77
N GLY A 7 4.62 4.35 -11.12
CA GLY A 7 3.98 3.82 -9.93
C GLY A 7 3.98 4.79 -8.75
N ILE A 8 5.09 5.49 -8.53
CA ILE A 8 5.17 6.52 -7.50
C ILE A 8 4.25 7.71 -7.85
N ALA A 9 4.29 8.19 -9.09
CA ALA A 9 3.49 9.34 -9.50
C ALA A 9 1.97 9.08 -9.41
N GLY A 10 1.51 7.90 -9.84
CA GLY A 10 0.08 7.59 -9.93
C GLY A 10 -0.66 7.47 -8.60
N GLY A 11 0.04 7.11 -7.52
CA GLY A 11 -0.58 6.93 -6.18
C GLY A 11 -0.67 8.20 -5.33
N GLN A 12 0.03 9.27 -5.70
CA GLN A 12 0.21 10.44 -4.84
C GLN A 12 -1.10 11.18 -4.55
N VAL A 13 -1.94 11.37 -5.56
CA VAL A 13 -3.18 12.17 -5.42
C VAL A 13 -4.10 11.58 -4.36
N PHE A 14 -4.35 10.28 -4.42
CA PHE A 14 -5.19 9.59 -3.45
C PHE A 14 -4.58 9.60 -2.04
N ASN A 15 -3.28 9.30 -1.93
CA ASN A 15 -2.58 9.26 -0.65
C ASN A 15 -2.55 10.64 0.03
N ILE A 16 -2.28 11.70 -0.74
CA ILE A 16 -2.29 13.07 -0.23
C ILE A 16 -3.69 13.46 0.24
N PHE A 17 -4.72 13.15 -0.52
CA PHE A 17 -6.11 13.45 -0.15
C PHE A 17 -6.49 12.79 1.18
N VAL A 18 -6.21 11.49 1.33
CA VAL A 18 -6.55 10.75 2.55
C VAL A 18 -5.73 11.24 3.75
N LEU A 19 -4.41 11.43 3.56
CA LEU A 19 -3.54 11.92 4.64
C LEU A 19 -3.91 13.33 5.08
N ARG A 20 -4.25 14.20 4.14
CA ARG A 20 -4.69 15.56 4.46
C ARG A 20 -5.93 15.55 5.35
N GLY A 21 -6.98 14.77 4.98
CA GLY A 21 -8.16 14.65 5.81
C GLY A 21 -7.85 14.15 7.23
N PHE A 22 -6.96 13.16 7.34
CA PHE A 22 -6.54 12.65 8.65
C PHE A 22 -5.78 13.69 9.47
N ILE A 23 -4.88 14.48 8.86
CA ILE A 23 -4.10 15.51 9.54
C ILE A 23 -5.02 16.64 10.02
N GLU A 24 -6.04 17.01 9.24
CA GLU A 24 -7.03 18.03 9.62
C GLU A 24 -7.87 17.62 10.84
N ASP A 25 -8.03 16.31 11.09
CA ASP A 25 -8.71 15.75 12.27
C ASP A 25 -7.85 15.72 13.55
N ILE A 26 -6.53 15.98 13.44
CA ILE A 26 -5.65 16.06 14.62
C ILE A 26 -6.00 17.29 15.43
N PRO A 27 -6.20 17.19 16.78
CA PRO A 27 -6.50 18.34 17.62
C PRO A 27 -5.45 19.44 17.52
N LYS A 28 -5.89 20.67 17.27
CA LYS A 28 -5.01 21.83 17.11
C LYS A 28 -4.22 22.13 18.37
N ASP A 29 -4.79 21.85 19.53
CA ASP A 29 -4.15 22.06 20.84
C ASP A 29 -2.76 21.38 20.93
N LEU A 30 -2.58 20.24 20.24
CA LEU A 30 -1.28 19.55 20.20
C LEU A 30 -0.22 20.35 19.44
N PHE A 31 -0.61 21.02 18.38
CA PHE A 31 0.29 21.87 17.59
C PHE A 31 0.60 23.16 18.35
N GLU A 32 -0.41 23.77 18.96
CA GLU A 32 -0.25 24.99 19.77
C GLU A 32 0.66 24.74 20.98
N ALA A 33 0.48 23.62 21.68
CA ALA A 33 1.39 23.24 22.77
C ALA A 33 2.83 23.06 22.30
N ALA A 34 3.03 22.39 21.16
CA ALA A 34 4.36 22.20 20.57
C ALA A 34 5.01 23.53 20.15
N GLU A 35 4.22 24.48 19.63
CA GLU A 35 4.71 25.83 19.30
C GLU A 35 5.13 26.60 20.55
N MET A 36 4.38 26.49 21.64
CA MET A 36 4.75 27.08 22.93
C MET A 36 6.05 26.50 23.48
N ASP A 37 6.33 25.22 23.23
CA ASP A 37 7.59 24.54 23.56
C ASP A 37 8.73 24.88 22.59
N GLY A 38 8.48 25.72 21.56
CA GLY A 38 9.48 26.14 20.57
C GLY A 38 9.73 25.14 19.46
N ALA A 39 8.83 24.15 19.26
CA ALA A 39 8.96 23.18 18.21
C ALA A 39 8.70 23.79 16.82
N GLY A 40 9.66 23.68 15.92
CA GLY A 40 9.47 24.05 14.51
C GLY A 40 8.59 23.05 13.75
N HIS A 41 8.11 23.44 12.57
CA HIS A 41 7.21 22.61 11.74
C HIS A 41 7.73 21.19 11.48
N PHE A 42 9.03 21.02 11.24
CA PHE A 42 9.60 19.69 11.05
C PHE A 42 9.52 18.81 12.30
N GLN A 43 9.72 19.38 13.46
CA GLN A 43 9.59 18.69 14.75
C GLN A 43 8.13 18.28 15.01
N GLN A 44 7.16 19.14 14.68
CA GLN A 44 5.73 18.82 14.76
C GLN A 44 5.37 17.67 13.83
N ILE A 45 5.88 17.64 12.60
CA ILE A 45 5.66 16.52 11.67
C ILE A 45 6.18 15.21 12.25
N VAL A 46 7.44 15.19 12.71
CA VAL A 46 8.09 13.96 13.18
C VAL A 46 7.53 13.48 14.52
N ASN A 47 7.20 14.38 15.43
CA ASN A 47 6.83 14.03 16.81
C ASN A 47 5.33 13.96 17.04
N ILE A 48 4.49 14.60 16.21
CA ILE A 48 3.04 14.58 16.34
C ILE A 48 2.40 13.87 15.15
N VAL A 49 2.59 14.37 13.92
CA VAL A 49 1.87 13.89 12.74
C VAL A 49 2.23 12.45 12.42
N VAL A 50 3.52 12.11 12.33
CA VAL A 50 3.97 10.76 11.95
C VAL A 50 3.52 9.70 12.95
N PRO A 51 3.70 9.85 14.28
CA PRO A 51 3.24 8.86 15.25
C PRO A 51 1.72 8.69 15.25
N MET A 52 0.96 9.79 15.15
CA MET A 52 -0.49 9.74 15.14
C MET A 52 -1.03 9.13 13.84
N SER A 53 -0.34 9.35 12.72
CA SER A 53 -0.73 8.83 11.40
C SER A 53 -0.39 7.35 11.20
N GLY A 54 0.20 6.65 12.16
CA GLY A 54 0.69 5.29 12.00
C GLY A 54 -0.35 4.30 11.43
N SER A 55 -1.59 4.37 11.91
CA SER A 55 -2.68 3.50 11.43
C SER A 55 -3.08 3.79 9.99
N ILE A 56 -3.23 5.07 9.61
CA ILE A 56 -3.61 5.47 8.26
C ILE A 56 -2.47 5.23 7.26
N LEU A 57 -1.23 5.48 7.65
CA LEU A 57 -0.05 5.17 6.85
C LEU A 57 0.05 3.68 6.58
N GLY A 58 -0.19 2.83 7.59
CA GLY A 58 -0.26 1.39 7.44
C GLY A 58 -1.35 0.96 6.45
N THR A 59 -2.53 1.53 6.55
CA THR A 59 -3.64 1.25 5.62
C THR A 59 -3.30 1.65 4.19
N LEU A 60 -2.76 2.85 3.98
CA LEU A 60 -2.35 3.33 2.66
C LEU A 60 -1.22 2.48 2.07
N ALA A 61 -0.26 2.05 2.89
CA ALA A 61 0.81 1.15 2.44
C ALA A 61 0.26 -0.20 1.96
N ILE A 62 -0.72 -0.77 2.66
CA ILE A 62 -1.38 -2.02 2.26
C ILE A 62 -2.13 -1.84 0.94
N LEU A 63 -2.94 -0.78 0.82
CA LEU A 63 -3.69 -0.48 -0.40
C LEU A 63 -2.75 -0.26 -1.59
N ALA A 64 -1.64 0.46 -1.39
CA ALA A 64 -0.63 0.68 -2.42
C ALA A 64 0.04 -0.65 -2.83
N PHE A 65 0.37 -1.50 -1.87
CA PHE A 65 0.93 -2.83 -2.16
C PHE A 65 -0.04 -3.69 -2.96
N LEU A 66 -1.31 -3.81 -2.50
CA LEU A 66 -2.34 -4.59 -3.19
C LEU A 66 -2.59 -4.08 -4.60
N GLY A 67 -2.67 -2.77 -4.78
CA GLY A 67 -2.83 -2.14 -6.09
C GLY A 67 -1.68 -2.47 -7.04
N LYS A 68 -0.45 -2.40 -6.56
CA LYS A 68 0.74 -2.71 -7.38
C LYS A 68 0.95 -4.21 -7.60
N TRP A 69 0.57 -5.04 -6.63
CA TRP A 69 0.64 -6.49 -6.78
C TRP A 69 -0.29 -7.01 -7.86
N ASN A 70 -1.50 -6.45 -7.94
CA ASN A 70 -2.50 -6.85 -8.93
C ASN A 70 -2.39 -6.10 -10.26
N GLU A 71 -1.47 -5.13 -10.38
CA GLU A 71 -1.30 -4.38 -11.62
C GLU A 71 -0.56 -5.22 -12.66
N PHE A 72 -1.24 -5.51 -13.76
CA PHE A 72 -0.63 -6.24 -14.89
C PHE A 72 -0.64 -5.44 -16.19
N LEU A 73 -1.60 -4.52 -16.38
CA LEU A 73 -1.82 -3.84 -17.65
C LEU A 73 -0.62 -2.94 -18.02
N LEU A 74 -0.18 -2.09 -17.11
CA LEU A 74 0.96 -1.21 -17.37
C LEU A 74 2.26 -1.99 -17.58
N PRO A 75 2.63 -2.97 -16.72
CA PRO A 75 3.77 -3.85 -16.97
C PRO A 75 3.69 -4.59 -18.32
N LEU A 76 2.52 -5.08 -18.71
CA LEU A 76 2.31 -5.77 -19.97
C LEU A 76 2.64 -4.90 -21.20
N ILE A 77 2.29 -3.61 -21.13
CA ILE A 77 2.54 -2.66 -22.23
C ILE A 77 4.01 -2.19 -22.25
N VAL A 78 4.61 -1.98 -21.09
CA VAL A 78 5.93 -1.34 -20.96
C VAL A 78 7.08 -2.34 -21.02
N LEU A 79 6.89 -3.55 -20.48
CA LEU A 79 7.95 -4.56 -20.42
C LEU A 79 7.93 -5.41 -21.68
N ARG A 80 9.06 -5.45 -22.38
CA ARG A 80 9.26 -6.25 -23.61
C ARG A 80 10.07 -7.51 -23.35
N ASP A 81 10.98 -7.46 -22.38
CA ASP A 81 11.88 -8.57 -22.07
C ASP A 81 11.22 -9.51 -21.05
N LYS A 82 11.17 -10.80 -21.36
CA LYS A 82 10.56 -11.83 -20.49
C LYS A 82 11.21 -11.90 -19.10
N GLU A 83 12.52 -11.62 -19.03
CA GLU A 83 13.28 -11.62 -17.77
C GLU A 83 12.84 -10.50 -16.80
N LEU A 84 12.19 -9.45 -17.32
CA LEU A 84 11.73 -8.31 -16.54
C LEU A 84 10.24 -8.39 -16.19
N PHE A 85 9.54 -9.43 -16.61
CA PHE A 85 8.10 -9.56 -16.38
C PHE A 85 7.78 -9.55 -14.89
N THR A 86 6.77 -8.76 -14.54
CA THR A 86 6.16 -8.85 -13.21
C THR A 86 5.42 -10.18 -13.09
N LEU A 87 5.14 -10.58 -11.87
CA LEU A 87 4.47 -11.85 -11.58
C LEU A 87 3.11 -11.94 -12.30
N GLY A 88 2.31 -10.86 -12.32
CA GLY A 88 1.03 -10.80 -13.02
C GLY A 88 1.16 -11.01 -14.53
N VAL A 89 2.16 -10.39 -15.16
CA VAL A 89 2.43 -10.59 -16.60
C VAL A 89 2.92 -12.00 -16.86
N GLY A 90 3.82 -12.53 -16.04
CA GLY A 90 4.34 -13.90 -16.17
C GLY A 90 3.22 -14.96 -16.09
N LEU A 91 2.27 -14.80 -15.19
CA LEU A 91 1.11 -15.70 -15.06
C LEU A 91 0.24 -15.73 -16.33
N ILE A 92 0.00 -14.58 -16.96
CA ILE A 92 -0.75 -14.50 -18.22
C ILE A 92 0.00 -15.19 -19.34
N TYR A 93 1.32 -15.04 -19.42
CA TYR A 93 2.11 -15.74 -20.43
C TYR A 93 2.12 -17.25 -20.24
N LEU A 94 2.11 -17.75 -18.99
CA LEU A 94 1.97 -19.18 -18.72
C LEU A 94 0.61 -19.74 -19.14
N ASP A 95 -0.45 -18.97 -19.01
CA ASP A 95 -1.82 -19.39 -19.43
C ASP A 95 -2.00 -19.35 -20.96
N GLY A 96 -1.22 -18.52 -21.66
CA GLY A 96 -1.28 -18.34 -23.12
C GLY A 96 -0.50 -19.35 -23.95
N GLU A 97 0.25 -20.30 -23.37
CA GLU A 97 0.98 -21.32 -24.11
C GLU A 97 0.02 -22.35 -24.75
N TYR A 98 0.40 -22.84 -25.96
CA TYR A 98 -0.43 -23.73 -26.77
C TYR A 98 -0.82 -25.05 -26.08
N VAL A 99 -0.03 -25.48 -25.10
CA VAL A 99 -0.33 -26.66 -24.27
C VAL A 99 -0.46 -26.22 -22.82
N LYS A 100 -1.69 -26.16 -22.32
CA LYS A 100 -1.95 -25.77 -20.93
C LYS A 100 -1.42 -26.82 -19.96
N GLN A 101 -0.34 -26.49 -19.29
CA GLN A 101 0.19 -27.29 -18.18
C GLN A 101 -0.48 -26.87 -16.86
N TRP A 102 -1.69 -27.34 -16.64
CA TRP A 102 -2.50 -26.95 -15.48
C TRP A 102 -1.78 -27.05 -14.14
N GLY A 103 -0.92 -28.07 -13.98
CA GLY A 103 -0.14 -28.22 -12.75
C GLY A 103 0.84 -27.06 -12.51
N GLN A 104 1.53 -26.60 -13.54
CA GLN A 104 2.46 -25.46 -13.41
C GLN A 104 1.72 -24.16 -13.20
N ILE A 105 0.60 -23.95 -13.91
CA ILE A 105 -0.24 -22.77 -13.77
C ILE A 105 -0.76 -22.67 -12.33
N MET A 106 -1.34 -23.74 -11.80
CA MET A 106 -1.86 -23.77 -10.43
C MET A 106 -0.76 -23.57 -9.39
N ALA A 107 0.42 -24.16 -9.57
CA ALA A 107 1.55 -23.96 -8.70
C ALA A 107 2.03 -22.49 -8.72
N ALA A 108 2.08 -21.86 -9.88
CA ALA A 108 2.47 -20.46 -10.02
C ALA A 108 1.46 -19.51 -9.34
N TYR A 109 0.15 -19.73 -9.51
CA TYR A 109 -0.88 -18.96 -8.80
C TYR A 109 -0.82 -19.18 -7.28
N PHE A 110 -0.55 -20.40 -6.84
CA PHE A 110 -0.37 -20.67 -5.40
C PHE A 110 0.82 -19.91 -4.84
N LEU A 111 1.97 -19.95 -5.50
CA LEU A 111 3.15 -19.19 -5.09
C LEU A 111 2.89 -17.67 -5.10
N ALA A 112 2.14 -17.18 -6.08
CA ALA A 112 1.73 -15.78 -6.16
C ALA A 112 0.81 -15.35 -5.01
N ALA A 113 0.02 -16.25 -4.46
CA ALA A 113 -0.87 -15.97 -3.34
C ALA A 113 -0.13 -15.87 -1.99
N ILE A 114 1.04 -16.53 -1.83
CA ILE A 114 1.77 -16.58 -0.56
C ILE A 114 2.08 -15.17 0.01
N PRO A 115 2.67 -14.23 -0.75
CA PRO A 115 2.95 -12.90 -0.22
C PRO A 115 1.70 -12.14 0.21
N LEU A 116 0.58 -12.32 -0.50
CA LEU A 116 -0.70 -11.72 -0.14
C LEU A 116 -1.27 -12.30 1.15
N ILE A 117 -1.16 -13.62 1.34
CA ILE A 117 -1.57 -14.29 2.58
C ILE A 117 -0.73 -13.81 3.75
N ILE A 118 0.58 -13.71 3.57
CA ILE A 118 1.50 -13.20 4.59
C ILE A 118 1.13 -11.75 4.95
N LEU A 119 0.95 -10.89 3.95
CA LEU A 119 0.52 -9.51 4.16
C LEU A 119 -0.79 -9.47 4.95
N PHE A 120 -1.79 -10.26 4.55
CA PHE A 120 -3.09 -10.33 5.22
C PHE A 120 -2.96 -10.71 6.69
N LEU A 121 -2.17 -11.74 7.01
CA LEU A 121 -1.95 -12.18 8.40
C LEU A 121 -1.31 -11.10 9.27
N PHE A 122 -0.36 -10.34 8.72
CA PHE A 122 0.26 -9.21 9.43
C PHE A 122 -0.70 -8.03 9.61
N THR A 123 -1.52 -7.75 8.61
CA THR A 123 -2.40 -6.58 8.60
C THR A 123 -3.72 -6.80 9.32
N MET A 124 -4.17 -8.05 9.46
CA MET A 124 -5.38 -8.41 10.21
C MET A 124 -5.38 -7.82 11.63
N ARG A 125 -4.22 -7.81 12.30
CA ARG A 125 -4.08 -7.20 13.64
C ARG A 125 -4.30 -5.69 13.65
N LEU A 126 -3.95 -4.99 12.58
CA LEU A 126 -4.17 -3.54 12.44
C LEU A 126 -5.65 -3.23 12.21
N PHE A 127 -6.32 -4.03 11.38
CA PHE A 127 -7.76 -3.90 11.14
C PHE A 127 -8.59 -4.17 12.39
N VAL A 128 -8.29 -5.24 13.13
CA VAL A 128 -9.01 -5.56 14.37
C VAL A 128 -8.88 -4.46 15.42
N LYS A 129 -7.68 -3.88 15.58
CA LYS A 129 -7.48 -2.76 16.50
C LYS A 129 -8.22 -1.48 16.06
N GLY A 130 -8.24 -1.20 14.75
CA GLY A 130 -8.95 -0.04 14.20
C GLY A 130 -10.46 -0.13 14.36
N LEU A 131 -11.03 -1.30 14.13
CA LEU A 131 -12.49 -1.54 14.29
C LEU A 131 -12.92 -1.49 15.76
N SER A 132 -12.11 -2.01 16.68
CA SER A 132 -12.43 -1.98 18.11
C SER A 132 -12.40 -0.57 18.70
N GLN A 133 -11.57 0.32 18.21
CA GLN A 133 -11.54 1.72 18.64
C GLN A 133 -12.72 2.55 18.10
N GLY A 134 -13.24 2.19 16.92
CA GLY A 134 -14.42 2.82 16.34
C GLY A 134 -15.74 2.41 17.00
N ALA A 135 -15.82 1.18 17.52
CA ALA A 135 -17.02 0.64 18.14
C ALA A 135 -17.29 1.14 19.59
N ILE A 136 -16.31 1.77 20.23
CA ILE A 136 -16.42 2.28 21.61
C ILE A 136 -16.92 3.75 21.65
N LYS A 137 -17.07 4.39 20.48
CA LYS A 137 -17.60 5.77 20.38
C LYS A 137 -19.11 5.85 20.06
N GLY A 138 -19.85 4.75 20.22
CA GLY A 138 -21.31 4.72 20.13
C GLY A 138 -21.96 4.68 21.51
#